data_b4b54e3664358491ea8fae096c72d349
#
_entry.id   b4b54e3664358491ea8fae096c72d349
#
_cell.length_a   1.000
_cell.length_b   1.000
_cell.length_c   1.000
_cell.angle_alpha   90.00
_cell.angle_beta   90.00
_cell.angle_gamma   90.00
#
_symmetry.space_group_name_H-M   'P 1'
#
loop_
_entity.id
_entity.type
_entity.pdbx_description
1 polymer ?
#
loop_
_entity_poly.entity_id
_entity_poly.type
_entity_poly.pdbx_seq_one_letter_code
_entity_poly.pdbx_strand_id
1 'polypeptide(L)'
;KFELGHQIMIGLPNSTEEKEIYTIKECLKLKPDVIRIYPVYVLKDSKLYDMAINKEYMPLTLEEAIERTKKVYEECVKHKVNVIRIGLQTTEEINEDNMNILGPVCDNYKERILSSIAKDELCKKVSKLKKYNKVNIIVPEKTKNFVIGNKKENIEYFEKELNTIIHVKSNKL
;
A
#
# COMPACT_ATOMS: atom_id res chain seq x y z
N LYS A 1 18.57 15.21 22.10
CA LYS A 1 18.26 13.84 21.65
C LYS A 1 17.84 13.95 20.20
N PHE A 2 18.47 13.21 19.30
CA PHE A 2 18.07 13.16 17.89
C PHE A 2 17.08 12.02 17.69
N GLU A 3 16.16 12.18 16.73
CA GLU A 3 15.29 11.11 16.25
C GLU A 3 15.94 10.45 15.03
N LEU A 4 15.95 9.14 15.01
CA LEU A 4 16.44 8.35 13.88
C LEU A 4 15.29 8.04 12.95
N GLY A 5 15.36 8.53 11.71
CA GLY A 5 14.39 8.22 10.66
C GLY A 5 15.02 7.47 9.49
N HIS A 6 14.35 6.43 8.98
CA HIS A 6 14.74 5.78 7.73
C HIS A 6 13.72 6.05 6.63
N GLN A 7 14.22 6.13 5.40
CA GLN A 7 13.39 6.20 4.21
C GLN A 7 13.68 4.97 3.35
N ILE A 8 12.63 4.23 3.02
CA ILE A 8 12.69 3.01 2.22
C ILE A 8 12.09 3.31 0.85
N MET A 9 12.80 2.89 -0.20
CA MET A 9 12.34 2.99 -1.58
C MET A 9 11.90 1.62 -2.07
N ILE A 10 10.74 1.55 -2.73
CA ILE A 10 10.16 0.34 -3.30
C ILE A 10 10.29 0.38 -4.82
N GLY A 11 10.88 -0.65 -5.41
CA GLY A 11 11.01 -0.76 -6.87
C GLY A 11 12.27 -0.13 -7.45
N LEU A 12 13.36 0.01 -6.69
CA LEU A 12 14.65 0.44 -7.23
C LEU A 12 15.18 -0.55 -8.29
N PRO A 13 16.05 -0.12 -9.23
CA PRO A 13 16.71 -1.02 -10.16
C PRO A 13 17.37 -2.21 -9.44
N ASN A 14 17.16 -3.41 -9.98
CA ASN A 14 17.64 -4.68 -9.39
C ASN A 14 17.10 -4.99 -7.98
N SER A 15 16.11 -4.26 -7.51
CA SER A 15 15.41 -4.60 -6.27
C SER A 15 14.39 -5.70 -6.51
N THR A 16 14.23 -6.57 -5.51
CA THR A 16 13.16 -7.56 -5.45
C THR A 16 12.40 -7.40 -4.14
N GLU A 17 11.25 -8.03 -4.05
CA GLU A 17 10.47 -8.04 -2.80
C GLU A 17 11.31 -8.55 -1.62
N GLU A 18 12.06 -9.65 -1.81
CA GLU A 18 12.90 -10.23 -0.77
C GLU A 18 13.99 -9.27 -0.30
N LYS A 19 14.60 -8.53 -1.24
CA LYS A 19 15.64 -7.52 -0.92
C LYS A 19 15.03 -6.36 -0.12
N GLU A 20 13.83 -5.92 -0.46
CA GLU A 20 13.13 -4.85 0.26
C GLU A 20 12.73 -5.29 1.67
N ILE A 21 12.22 -6.52 1.81
CA ILE A 21 11.93 -7.11 3.13
C ILE A 21 13.21 -7.30 3.95
N TYR A 22 14.29 -7.74 3.33
CA TYR A 22 15.59 -7.82 4.01
C TYR A 22 16.04 -6.42 4.48
N THR A 23 15.97 -5.42 3.60
CA THR A 23 16.39 -4.05 3.91
C THR A 23 15.61 -3.47 5.08
N ILE A 24 14.28 -3.59 5.08
CA ILE A 24 13.49 -3.07 6.20
C ILE A 24 13.80 -3.80 7.50
N LYS A 25 14.01 -5.11 7.49
CA LYS A 25 14.39 -5.87 8.69
C LYS A 25 15.74 -5.41 9.26
N GLU A 26 16.73 -5.14 8.40
CA GLU A 26 18.02 -4.59 8.85
C GLU A 26 17.86 -3.19 9.44
N CYS A 27 17.07 -2.32 8.78
CA CYS A 27 16.78 -0.98 9.30
C CYS A 27 16.08 -1.04 10.67
N LEU A 28 15.14 -1.96 10.87
CA LEU A 28 14.41 -2.12 12.13
C LEU A 28 15.29 -2.56 13.31
N LYS A 29 16.39 -3.28 13.06
CA LYS A 29 17.38 -3.64 14.10
C LYS A 29 18.04 -2.40 14.73
N LEU A 30 18.11 -1.30 13.98
CA LEU A 30 18.65 -0.02 14.45
C LEU A 30 17.68 0.77 15.33
N LYS A 31 16.45 0.24 15.53
CA LYS A 31 15.40 0.85 16.36
C LYS A 31 15.07 2.28 15.94
N PRO A 32 14.71 2.54 14.70
CA PRO A 32 14.34 3.89 14.25
C PRO A 32 13.09 4.38 14.98
N ASP A 33 13.02 5.69 15.20
CA ASP A 33 11.83 6.33 15.75
C ASP A 33 10.72 6.44 14.70
N VAL A 34 11.10 6.68 13.43
CA VAL A 34 10.15 6.86 12.33
C VAL A 34 10.66 6.23 11.02
N ILE A 35 9.72 5.84 10.16
CA ILE A 35 9.98 5.35 8.80
C ILE A 35 9.09 6.06 7.78
N ARG A 36 9.64 6.26 6.57
CA ARG A 36 8.91 6.66 5.37
C ARG A 36 9.08 5.58 4.31
N ILE A 37 8.03 5.29 3.55
CA ILE A 37 8.05 4.29 2.47
C ILE A 37 7.57 4.96 1.19
N TYR A 38 8.39 4.96 0.15
CA TYR A 38 8.07 5.59 -1.12
C TYR A 38 8.22 4.61 -2.28
N PRO A 39 7.22 4.48 -3.16
CA PRO A 39 7.43 3.81 -4.44
C PRO A 39 8.36 4.66 -5.33
N VAL A 40 9.08 4.00 -6.23
CA VAL A 40 9.91 4.68 -7.21
C VAL A 40 9.04 5.21 -8.33
N TYR A 41 9.08 6.53 -8.55
CA TYR A 41 8.54 7.20 -9.72
C TYR A 41 9.67 7.56 -10.67
N VAL A 42 9.48 7.28 -11.94
CA VAL A 42 10.48 7.52 -12.99
C VAL A 42 10.11 8.80 -13.71
N LEU A 43 10.83 9.85 -13.42
CA LEU A 43 10.60 11.17 -14.03
C LEU A 43 11.27 11.25 -15.39
N LYS A 44 10.59 11.83 -16.38
CA LYS A 44 11.16 12.18 -17.68
C LYS A 44 12.46 12.98 -17.49
N ASP A 45 13.38 12.82 -18.40
CA ASP A 45 14.70 13.47 -18.40
C ASP A 45 15.64 13.03 -17.24
N SER A 46 15.29 11.94 -16.55
CA SER A 46 16.17 11.29 -15.58
C SER A 46 16.90 10.10 -16.20
N LYS A 47 18.07 9.76 -15.67
CA LYS A 47 18.80 8.55 -16.08
C LYS A 47 17.95 7.28 -15.93
N LEU A 48 17.09 7.23 -14.91
CA LEU A 48 16.20 6.09 -14.69
C LEU A 48 15.13 6.00 -15.78
N TYR A 49 14.68 7.14 -16.31
CA TYR A 49 13.78 7.19 -17.47
C TYR A 49 14.46 6.60 -18.71
N ASP A 50 15.70 6.98 -18.99
CA ASP A 50 16.47 6.43 -20.10
C ASP A 50 16.61 4.90 -19.98
N MET A 51 16.93 4.41 -18.79
CA MET A 51 16.97 2.97 -18.51
C MET A 51 15.62 2.28 -18.74
N ALA A 52 14.52 2.94 -18.37
CA ALA A 52 13.19 2.37 -18.59
C ALA A 52 12.83 2.31 -20.08
N ILE A 53 13.13 3.37 -20.85
CA ILE A 53 12.90 3.40 -22.31
C ILE A 53 13.75 2.34 -23.01
N ASN A 54 15.01 2.17 -22.60
CA ASN A 54 15.94 1.17 -23.13
C ASN A 54 15.62 -0.27 -22.64
N LYS A 55 14.60 -0.47 -21.79
CA LYS A 55 14.23 -1.76 -21.19
C LYS A 55 15.32 -2.36 -20.28
N GLU A 56 16.21 -1.54 -19.78
CA GLU A 56 17.22 -1.91 -18.77
C GLU A 56 16.64 -1.91 -17.36
N TYR A 57 15.52 -1.20 -17.19
CA TYR A 57 14.74 -1.14 -15.96
C TYR A 57 13.24 -1.19 -16.29
N MET A 58 12.49 -1.96 -15.52
CA MET A 58 11.02 -2.03 -15.60
C MET A 58 10.42 -1.39 -14.35
N PRO A 59 9.76 -0.23 -14.46
CA PRO A 59 9.00 0.32 -13.35
C PRO A 59 7.91 -0.65 -12.87
N LEU A 60 7.66 -0.68 -11.57
CA LEU A 60 6.56 -1.49 -11.03
C LEU A 60 5.21 -0.97 -11.52
N THR A 61 4.28 -1.88 -11.71
CA THR A 61 2.86 -1.53 -11.81
C THR A 61 2.34 -1.03 -10.47
N LEU A 62 1.17 -0.40 -10.47
CA LEU A 62 0.55 0.07 -9.23
C LEU A 62 0.26 -1.09 -8.27
N GLU A 63 -0.24 -2.20 -8.78
CA GLU A 63 -0.58 -3.40 -8.02
C GLU A 63 0.67 -4.02 -7.37
N GLU A 64 1.74 -4.19 -8.15
CA GLU A 64 3.01 -4.71 -7.64
C GLU A 64 3.58 -3.80 -6.54
N ALA A 65 3.55 -2.49 -6.75
CA ALA A 65 4.05 -1.52 -5.78
C ALA A 65 3.22 -1.54 -4.49
N ILE A 66 1.88 -1.66 -4.59
CA ILE A 66 0.99 -1.79 -3.44
C ILE A 66 1.34 -3.05 -2.64
N GLU A 67 1.46 -4.21 -3.28
CA GLU A 67 1.76 -5.48 -2.60
C GLU A 67 3.13 -5.46 -1.93
N ARG A 68 4.17 -4.95 -2.60
CA ARG A 68 5.51 -4.85 -2.01
C ARG A 68 5.56 -3.85 -0.86
N THR A 69 4.92 -2.67 -1.02
CA THR A 69 4.83 -1.66 0.05
C THR A 69 4.06 -2.19 1.26
N LYS A 70 2.97 -2.92 1.05
CA LYS A 70 2.18 -3.54 2.11
C LYS A 70 3.05 -4.44 3.00
N LYS A 71 3.85 -5.31 2.41
CA LYS A 71 4.73 -6.23 3.15
C LYS A 71 5.78 -5.49 3.98
N VAL A 72 6.39 -4.44 3.41
CA VAL A 72 7.34 -3.58 4.14
C VAL A 72 6.64 -2.84 5.29
N TYR A 73 5.44 -2.32 5.07
CA TYR A 73 4.64 -1.66 6.10
C TYR A 73 4.26 -2.62 7.23
N GLU A 74 3.84 -3.85 6.91
CA GLU A 74 3.51 -4.88 7.92
C GLU A 74 4.70 -5.21 8.82
N GLU A 75 5.93 -5.25 8.29
CA GLU A 75 7.14 -5.43 9.12
C GLU A 75 7.33 -4.26 10.09
N CYS A 76 7.09 -3.02 9.66
CA CYS A 76 7.13 -1.86 10.56
C CYS A 76 6.09 -1.97 11.68
N VAL A 77 4.86 -2.36 11.35
CA VAL A 77 3.78 -2.55 12.34
C VAL A 77 4.12 -3.64 13.34
N LYS A 78 4.63 -4.78 12.90
CA LYS A 78 5.09 -5.88 13.78
C LYS A 78 6.13 -5.41 14.80
N HIS A 79 7.02 -4.50 14.40
CA HIS A 79 8.07 -3.96 15.26
C HIS A 79 7.64 -2.68 16.01
N LYS A 80 6.37 -2.26 15.85
CA LYS A 80 5.77 -1.07 16.49
C LYS A 80 6.50 0.24 16.15
N VAL A 81 7.09 0.33 14.97
CA VAL A 81 7.73 1.55 14.47
C VAL A 81 6.71 2.40 13.73
N ASN A 82 6.72 3.70 13.99
CA ASN A 82 5.78 4.65 13.39
C ASN A 82 6.14 4.92 11.91
N VAL A 83 5.25 4.57 11.00
CA VAL A 83 5.37 4.94 9.58
C VAL A 83 4.65 6.26 9.35
N ILE A 84 5.43 7.33 9.30
CA ILE A 84 4.89 8.70 9.21
C ILE A 84 4.43 9.09 7.80
N ARG A 85 4.93 8.39 6.76
CA ARG A 85 4.51 8.63 5.39
C ARG A 85 4.60 7.36 4.53
N ILE A 86 3.59 7.16 3.68
CA ILE A 86 3.56 6.14 2.65
C ILE A 86 3.14 6.82 1.35
N GLY A 87 3.95 6.67 0.30
CA GLY A 87 3.76 7.34 -0.98
C GLY A 87 4.22 8.80 -0.99
N LEU A 88 4.44 9.33 -2.18
CA LEU A 88 4.75 10.73 -2.40
C LEU A 88 3.49 11.58 -2.31
N GLN A 89 3.67 12.84 -2.00
CA GLN A 89 2.56 13.79 -2.02
C GLN A 89 2.27 14.16 -3.48
N THR A 90 1.00 14.12 -3.84
CA THR A 90 0.53 14.61 -5.12
C THR A 90 0.80 16.11 -5.23
N THR A 91 1.39 16.51 -6.35
CA THR A 91 1.66 17.90 -6.73
C THR A 91 1.17 18.12 -8.16
N GLU A 92 1.23 19.36 -8.67
CA GLU A 92 0.93 19.63 -10.07
C GLU A 92 1.83 18.84 -11.03
N GLU A 93 3.07 18.54 -10.61
CA GLU A 93 4.04 17.76 -11.39
C GLU A 93 3.94 16.26 -11.14
N ILE A 94 3.50 15.84 -9.96
CA ILE A 94 3.41 14.43 -9.56
C ILE A 94 1.95 14.09 -9.31
N ASN A 95 1.27 13.60 -10.33
CA ASN A 95 -0.13 13.15 -10.27
C ASN A 95 -0.38 12.05 -11.32
N GLU A 96 -1.53 11.38 -11.22
CA GLU A 96 -1.91 10.27 -12.11
C GLU A 96 -2.02 10.68 -13.59
N ASP A 97 -2.30 11.95 -13.87
CA ASP A 97 -2.51 12.45 -15.23
C ASP A 97 -1.20 12.90 -15.91
N ASN A 98 -0.07 12.93 -15.18
CA ASN A 98 1.19 13.39 -15.74
C ASN A 98 1.87 12.30 -16.58
N MET A 99 1.76 12.40 -17.90
CA MET A 99 2.37 11.49 -18.86
C MET A 99 3.91 11.49 -18.87
N ASN A 100 4.56 12.40 -18.14
CA ASN A 100 6.02 12.47 -18.04
C ASN A 100 6.58 11.64 -16.86
N ILE A 101 5.72 10.87 -16.18
CA ILE A 101 6.10 10.01 -15.07
C ILE A 101 5.72 8.57 -15.40
N LEU A 102 6.68 7.63 -15.23
CA LEU A 102 6.39 6.19 -15.30
C LEU A 102 6.42 5.58 -13.90
N GLY A 103 5.69 4.50 -13.72
CA GLY A 103 5.66 3.76 -12.47
C GLY A 103 4.32 3.87 -11.75
N PRO A 104 4.26 3.52 -10.46
CA PRO A 104 3.04 3.35 -9.71
C PRO A 104 2.46 4.68 -9.17
N VAL A 105 2.36 5.68 -10.03
CA VAL A 105 1.78 6.98 -9.65
C VAL A 105 0.33 6.79 -9.31
N CYS A 106 -0.08 7.29 -8.17
CA CYS A 106 -1.43 7.12 -7.67
C CYS A 106 -1.74 8.16 -6.61
N ASP A 107 -2.87 8.81 -6.75
CA ASP A 107 -3.46 9.57 -5.67
C ASP A 107 -3.90 8.61 -4.55
N ASN A 108 -3.85 9.05 -3.31
CA ASN A 108 -4.27 8.26 -2.17
C ASN A 108 -3.52 6.90 -2.01
N TYR A 109 -2.23 6.86 -2.36
CA TYR A 109 -1.42 5.63 -2.30
C TYR A 109 -1.46 4.94 -0.93
N LYS A 110 -1.39 5.73 0.17
CA LYS A 110 -1.51 5.22 1.55
C LYS A 110 -2.87 4.54 1.79
N GLU A 111 -3.94 5.15 1.34
CA GLU A 111 -5.29 4.64 1.47
C GLU A 111 -5.45 3.31 0.74
N ARG A 112 -4.86 3.16 -0.44
CA ARG A 112 -4.86 1.90 -1.20
C ARG A 112 -4.10 0.79 -0.46
N ILE A 113 -2.94 1.10 0.14
CA ILE A 113 -2.19 0.14 0.98
C ILE A 113 -3.06 -0.33 2.15
N LEU A 114 -3.65 0.59 2.90
CA LEU A 114 -4.48 0.26 4.06
C LEU A 114 -5.76 -0.49 3.65
N SER A 115 -6.32 -0.18 2.50
CA SER A 115 -7.46 -0.89 1.91
C SER A 115 -7.09 -2.33 1.52
N SER A 116 -5.92 -2.54 0.90
CA SER A 116 -5.40 -3.87 0.58
C SER A 116 -5.18 -4.72 1.84
N ILE A 117 -4.60 -4.14 2.90
CA ILE A 117 -4.43 -4.81 4.20
C ILE A 117 -5.79 -5.20 4.79
N ALA A 118 -6.75 -4.28 4.79
CA ALA A 118 -8.10 -4.53 5.29
C ALA A 118 -8.79 -5.66 4.51
N LYS A 119 -8.63 -5.70 3.19
CA LYS A 119 -9.12 -6.78 2.32
C LYS A 119 -8.55 -8.13 2.75
N ASP A 120 -7.23 -8.23 2.91
CA ASP A 120 -6.58 -9.49 3.30
C ASP A 120 -7.03 -9.99 4.66
N GLU A 121 -7.15 -9.08 5.64
CA GLU A 121 -7.66 -9.43 6.97
C GLU A 121 -9.12 -9.90 6.93
N LEU A 122 -9.94 -9.30 6.08
CA LEU A 122 -11.31 -9.73 5.88
C LEU A 122 -11.39 -11.07 5.14
N CYS A 123 -10.56 -11.31 4.12
CA CYS A 123 -10.51 -12.59 3.41
C CYS A 123 -10.33 -13.76 4.38
N LYS A 124 -9.44 -13.61 5.37
CA LYS A 124 -9.20 -14.63 6.41
C LYS A 124 -10.43 -14.93 7.28
N LYS A 125 -11.31 -13.95 7.45
CA LYS A 125 -12.52 -14.06 8.32
C LYS A 125 -13.76 -14.47 7.55
N VAL A 126 -13.89 -13.96 6.34
CA VAL A 126 -15.10 -14.01 5.50
C VAL A 126 -15.30 -15.36 4.83
N SER A 127 -14.24 -16.15 4.62
CA SER A 127 -14.36 -17.53 4.09
C SER A 127 -15.34 -18.41 4.88
N LYS A 128 -15.54 -18.11 6.17
CA LYS A 128 -16.47 -18.80 7.05
C LYS A 128 -17.94 -18.33 6.93
N LEU A 129 -18.18 -17.26 6.17
CA LEU A 129 -19.47 -16.56 6.12
C LEU A 129 -20.28 -16.82 4.85
N LYS A 130 -19.78 -17.65 3.91
CA LYS A 130 -20.43 -17.98 2.62
C LYS A 130 -21.86 -18.54 2.72
N LYS A 131 -22.29 -18.93 3.92
CA LYS A 131 -23.63 -19.48 4.16
C LYS A 131 -24.71 -18.44 4.48
N TYR A 132 -24.36 -17.17 4.57
CA TYR A 132 -25.28 -16.09 4.94
C TYR A 132 -25.61 -15.21 3.75
N ASN A 133 -26.88 -14.87 3.54
CA ASN A 133 -27.33 -13.98 2.47
C ASN A 133 -26.95 -12.51 2.72
N LYS A 134 -26.67 -12.16 3.99
CA LYS A 134 -26.32 -10.81 4.38
C LYS A 134 -25.34 -10.83 5.56
N VAL A 135 -24.29 -10.04 5.45
CA VAL A 135 -23.24 -9.89 6.48
C VAL A 135 -23.09 -8.42 6.86
N ASN A 136 -23.11 -8.14 8.16
CA ASN A 136 -22.78 -6.83 8.70
C ASN A 136 -21.35 -6.87 9.27
N ILE A 137 -20.48 -6.01 8.77
CA ILE A 137 -19.12 -5.82 9.25
C ILE A 137 -19.11 -4.55 10.11
N ILE A 138 -18.77 -4.69 11.37
CA ILE A 138 -18.70 -3.56 12.32
C ILE A 138 -17.23 -3.25 12.56
N VAL A 139 -16.82 -2.01 12.29
CA VAL A 139 -15.43 -1.56 12.40
C VAL A 139 -15.36 -0.19 13.08
N PRO A 140 -14.21 0.20 13.63
CA PRO A 140 -14.00 1.58 14.09
C PRO A 140 -14.19 2.57 12.94
N GLU A 141 -14.72 3.76 13.23
CA GLU A 141 -14.99 4.81 12.22
C GLU A 141 -13.76 5.11 11.35
N LYS A 142 -12.56 5.19 11.96
CA LYS A 142 -11.29 5.47 11.29
C LYS A 142 -10.89 4.44 10.24
N THR A 143 -11.38 3.21 10.34
CA THR A 143 -11.00 2.11 9.43
C THR A 143 -12.09 1.79 8.40
N LYS A 144 -13.26 2.38 8.53
CA LYS A 144 -14.42 2.10 7.69
C LYS A 144 -14.13 2.26 6.19
N ASN A 145 -13.50 3.37 5.82
CA ASN A 145 -13.17 3.65 4.42
C ASN A 145 -12.16 2.63 3.84
N PHE A 146 -11.20 2.18 4.63
CA PHE A 146 -10.24 1.15 4.20
C PHE A 146 -10.92 -0.21 3.99
N VAL A 147 -11.92 -0.54 4.83
CA VAL A 147 -12.69 -1.77 4.68
C VAL A 147 -13.60 -1.73 3.45
N ILE A 148 -14.21 -0.58 3.16
CA ILE A 148 -15.03 -0.38 1.95
C ILE A 148 -14.16 -0.45 0.69
N GLY A 149 -12.95 0.09 0.74
CA GLY A 149 -12.03 0.19 -0.38
C GLY A 149 -12.30 1.39 -1.28
N ASN A 150 -11.35 1.69 -2.17
CA ASN A 150 -11.50 2.75 -3.14
C ASN A 150 -12.69 2.42 -4.07
N LYS A 151 -13.58 3.40 -4.29
CA LYS A 151 -14.80 3.20 -5.10
C LYS A 151 -15.60 1.93 -4.75
N LYS A 152 -15.53 1.47 -3.48
CA LYS A 152 -16.16 0.24 -2.95
C LYS A 152 -15.56 -1.08 -3.45
N GLU A 153 -14.36 -1.08 -4.01
CA GLU A 153 -13.71 -2.25 -4.61
C GLU A 153 -13.67 -3.49 -3.70
N ASN A 154 -13.45 -3.30 -2.38
CA ASN A 154 -13.43 -4.41 -1.44
C ASN A 154 -14.82 -5.00 -1.21
N ILE A 155 -15.85 -4.16 -1.14
CA ILE A 155 -17.24 -4.61 -0.96
C ILE A 155 -17.68 -5.44 -2.17
N GLU A 156 -17.48 -4.91 -3.38
CA GLU A 156 -17.83 -5.59 -4.63
C GLU A 156 -17.09 -6.92 -4.76
N TYR A 157 -15.81 -6.95 -4.41
CA TYR A 157 -15.03 -8.20 -4.37
C TYR A 157 -15.67 -9.23 -3.43
N PHE A 158 -16.00 -8.85 -2.18
CA PHE A 158 -16.57 -9.77 -1.21
C PHE A 158 -17.99 -10.20 -1.58
N GLU A 159 -18.82 -9.31 -2.09
CA GLU A 159 -20.18 -9.63 -2.54
C GLU A 159 -20.14 -10.67 -3.67
N LYS A 160 -19.20 -10.52 -4.61
CA LYS A 160 -18.97 -11.48 -5.69
C LYS A 160 -18.46 -12.83 -5.18
N GLU A 161 -17.44 -12.83 -4.31
CA GLU A 161 -16.82 -14.06 -3.78
C GLU A 161 -17.73 -14.85 -2.86
N LEU A 162 -18.61 -14.16 -2.12
CA LEU A 162 -19.49 -14.76 -1.12
C LEU A 162 -20.90 -14.99 -1.64
N ASN A 163 -21.29 -14.36 -2.73
CA ASN A 163 -22.68 -14.25 -3.18
C ASN A 163 -23.59 -13.72 -2.03
N THR A 164 -23.15 -12.67 -1.34
CA THR A 164 -23.72 -12.19 -0.09
C THR A 164 -23.66 -10.68 -0.05
N ILE A 165 -24.72 -10.02 0.40
CA ILE A 165 -24.77 -8.57 0.56
C ILE A 165 -23.93 -8.15 1.77
N ILE A 166 -22.98 -7.22 1.57
CA ILE A 166 -22.09 -6.73 2.60
C ILE A 166 -22.47 -5.32 3.05
N HIS A 167 -22.70 -5.16 4.33
CA HIS A 167 -22.92 -3.86 4.96
C HIS A 167 -21.81 -3.53 5.96
N VAL A 168 -21.08 -2.42 5.72
CA VAL A 168 -20.06 -1.93 6.65
C VAL A 168 -20.67 -0.82 7.52
N LYS A 169 -20.66 -1.03 8.81
CA LYS A 169 -21.10 -0.07 9.82
C LYS A 169 -19.93 0.35 10.69
N SER A 170 -19.93 1.60 11.12
CA SER A 170 -18.98 2.06 12.12
C SER A 170 -19.55 1.92 13.53
N ASN A 171 -18.68 1.56 14.45
CA ASN A 171 -18.97 1.68 15.88
C ASN A 171 -18.41 3.05 16.33
N LYS A 172 -19.30 3.90 16.87
CA LYS A 172 -18.87 5.13 17.55
C LYS A 172 -18.42 4.70 18.96
N LEU A 173 -17.15 4.39 19.09
CA LEU A 173 -16.46 4.30 20.37
C LEU A 173 -15.79 5.63 20.67
#